data_088ba2e5243c82ce4fa7da4440d07f3a
#
_entry.id   088ba2e5243c82ce4fa7da4440d07f3a
#
_cell.length_a   1.000
_cell.length_b   1.000
_cell.length_c   1.000
_cell.angle_alpha   90.00
_cell.angle_beta   90.00
_cell.angle_gamma   90.00
#
_symmetry.space_group_name_H-M   'P 1'
#
loop_
_entity.id
_entity.type
_entity.pdbx_description
1 polymer ?
#
loop_
_entity_poly.entity_id
_entity_poly.type
_entity_poly.pdbx_seq_one_letter_code
_entity_poly.pdbx_strand_id
1 'polypeptide(L)'
;KGISTNSKEKDIAKIAKKDFLDSFFSTVKFCLIDKGELYIVHKPENLSEIIIVADKYNIELKSLQFITNTNNKQPSLFLAKFVKNGNRFLNILPIKSIN
;
A
#
# COMPACT_ATOMS: atom_id res chain seq x y z
N LYS A 1 27.35 -2.22 -19.04
CA LYS A 1 27.07 -0.94 -19.55
C LYS A 1 25.64 -0.52 -19.31
N GLY A 2 24.70 -0.86 -20.15
CA GLY A 2 23.31 -0.56 -19.86
C GLY A 2 22.83 -1.20 -18.57
N ILE A 3 23.41 -2.34 -18.23
CA ILE A 3 23.02 -3.06 -17.03
C ILE A 3 23.33 -2.25 -15.78
N SER A 4 24.53 -1.70 -15.69
CA SER A 4 24.89 -0.94 -14.51
C SER A 4 24.09 0.35 -14.41
N THR A 5 23.80 0.99 -15.54
CA THR A 5 22.94 2.15 -15.57
C THR A 5 21.53 1.82 -15.13
N ASN A 6 21.01 0.69 -15.60
CA ASN A 6 19.67 0.25 -15.22
C ASN A 6 19.58 -0.03 -13.73
N SER A 7 20.62 -0.64 -13.17
CA SER A 7 20.65 -0.91 -11.74
C SER A 7 20.58 0.38 -10.93
N LYS A 8 21.34 1.38 -11.34
CA LYS A 8 21.33 2.66 -10.67
C LYS A 8 19.97 3.32 -10.77
N GLU A 9 19.35 3.26 -11.93
CA GLU A 9 18.04 3.83 -12.12
C GLU A 9 17.00 3.14 -11.26
N LYS A 10 17.09 1.83 -11.14
CA LYS A 10 16.18 1.09 -10.29
C LYS A 10 16.35 1.47 -8.82
N ASP A 11 17.58 1.62 -8.38
CA ASP A 11 17.85 2.00 -7.01
C ASP A 11 17.32 3.39 -6.70
N ILE A 12 17.52 4.31 -7.63
CA ILE A 12 17.02 5.68 -7.47
C ILE A 12 15.50 5.69 -7.41
N ALA A 13 14.85 4.95 -8.30
CA ALA A 13 13.39 4.86 -8.31
C ALA A 13 12.85 4.28 -7.02
N LYS A 14 13.53 3.27 -6.49
CA LYS A 14 13.15 2.65 -5.22
C LYS A 14 13.22 3.64 -4.08
N ILE A 15 14.32 4.39 -4.02
CA ILE A 15 14.51 5.40 -2.97
C ILE A 15 13.44 6.46 -3.07
N ALA A 16 13.18 6.94 -4.29
CA ALA A 16 12.16 7.97 -4.51
C ALA A 16 10.78 7.49 -4.09
N LYS A 17 10.45 6.24 -4.40
CA LYS A 17 9.18 5.68 -4.03
C LYS A 17 9.06 5.56 -2.52
N LYS A 18 10.11 5.11 -1.87
CA LYS A 18 10.13 5.00 -0.42
C LYS A 18 9.97 6.36 0.24
N ASP A 19 10.66 7.36 -0.29
CA ASP A 19 10.56 8.73 0.21
C ASP A 19 9.14 9.26 0.05
N PHE A 20 8.53 8.95 -1.09
CA PHE A 20 7.16 9.37 -1.32
C PHE A 20 6.21 8.75 -0.31
N LEU A 21 6.34 7.44 -0.08
CA LEU A 21 5.48 6.75 0.87
C LEU A 21 5.69 7.28 2.29
N ASP A 22 6.94 7.53 2.65
CA ASP A 22 7.26 8.08 3.95
C ASP A 22 6.60 9.44 4.15
N SER A 23 6.73 10.32 3.17
CA SER A 23 6.12 11.65 3.22
C SER A 23 4.60 11.56 3.22
N PHE A 24 4.06 10.65 2.41
CA PHE A 24 2.62 10.45 2.32
C PHE A 24 2.04 10.05 3.66
N PHE A 25 2.60 9.01 4.29
CA PHE A 25 2.04 8.53 5.56
C PHE A 25 2.33 9.47 6.72
N SER A 26 3.43 10.19 6.66
CA SER A 26 3.70 11.24 7.63
C SER A 26 2.60 12.30 7.57
N THR A 27 2.23 12.70 6.37
CA THR A 27 1.16 13.68 6.15
C THR A 27 -0.18 13.13 6.60
N VAL A 28 -0.47 11.88 6.25
CA VAL A 28 -1.72 11.23 6.64
C VAL A 28 -1.85 11.18 8.16
N LYS A 29 -0.76 10.82 8.84
CA LYS A 29 -0.75 10.77 10.30
C LYS A 29 -1.11 12.13 10.88
N PHE A 30 -0.58 13.19 10.29
CA PHE A 30 -0.86 14.54 10.76
C PHE A 30 -2.30 14.95 10.51
N CYS A 31 -2.85 14.54 9.36
CA CYS A 31 -4.18 14.98 8.94
C CYS A 31 -5.32 14.16 9.54
N LEU A 32 -5.10 12.88 9.80
CA LEU A 32 -6.16 12.02 10.32
C LEU A 32 -6.36 12.21 11.82
N ILE A 33 -7.61 12.21 12.23
CA ILE A 33 -7.92 12.15 13.65
C ILE A 33 -7.65 10.73 14.17
N ASP A 34 -7.60 10.58 15.47
CA ASP A 34 -7.43 9.26 16.08
C ASP A 34 -8.57 8.35 15.62
N LYS A 35 -8.22 7.13 15.19
CA LYS A 35 -9.15 6.15 14.62
C LYS A 35 -9.73 6.58 13.28
N GLY A 36 -9.18 7.62 12.67
CA GLY A 36 -9.59 8.01 11.32
C GLY A 36 -9.20 6.96 10.30
N GLU A 37 -9.93 6.91 9.18
CA GLU A 37 -9.78 5.88 8.17
C GLU A 37 -9.17 6.44 6.90
N LEU A 38 -8.33 5.62 6.26
CA LEU A 38 -7.71 5.94 4.97
C LEU A 38 -7.91 4.76 4.04
N TYR A 39 -8.37 5.01 2.83
CA TYR A 39 -8.55 3.97 1.82
C TYR A 39 -7.51 4.14 0.73
N ILE A 40 -6.87 3.04 0.33
CA ILE A 40 -5.85 3.05 -0.71
C ILE A 40 -6.19 1.97 -1.73
N VAL A 41 -6.11 2.33 -3.02
CA VAL A 41 -6.18 1.38 -4.12
C VAL A 41 -4.83 1.40 -4.81
N HIS A 42 -4.22 0.25 -4.97
CA HIS A 42 -2.88 0.18 -5.57
C HIS A 42 -2.63 -1.22 -6.12
N LYS A 43 -1.47 -1.37 -6.77
CA LYS A 43 -1.06 -2.67 -7.30
C LYS A 43 -0.60 -3.59 -6.19
N PRO A 44 -0.92 -4.90 -6.27
CA PRO A 44 -0.59 -5.83 -5.19
C PRO A 44 0.91 -5.92 -4.87
N GLU A 45 1.76 -5.76 -5.86
CA GLU A 45 3.20 -5.89 -5.62
C GLU A 45 3.76 -4.78 -4.73
N ASN A 46 3.01 -3.70 -4.53
CA ASN A 46 3.43 -2.60 -3.65
C ASN A 46 2.87 -2.71 -2.24
N LEU A 47 2.07 -3.74 -1.98
CA LEU A 47 1.37 -3.85 -0.71
C LEU A 47 2.29 -3.96 0.49
N SER A 48 3.33 -4.80 0.39
CA SER A 48 4.21 -5.02 1.54
C SER A 48 4.94 -3.74 1.93
N GLU A 49 5.40 -2.99 0.96
CA GLU A 49 6.11 -1.73 1.23
C GLU A 49 5.17 -0.71 1.86
N ILE A 50 3.95 -0.65 1.35
CA ILE A 50 2.94 0.26 1.89
C ILE A 50 2.63 -0.08 3.35
N ILE A 51 2.48 -1.37 3.67
CA ILE A 51 2.21 -1.80 5.03
C ILE A 51 3.34 -1.41 5.97
N ILE A 52 4.57 -1.63 5.54
CA ILE A 52 5.73 -1.33 6.39
C ILE A 52 5.81 0.15 6.73
N VAL A 53 5.63 1.00 5.72
CA VAL A 53 5.72 2.44 5.94
C VAL A 53 4.53 2.93 6.77
N ALA A 54 3.33 2.43 6.49
CA ALA A 54 2.15 2.81 7.26
C ALA A 54 2.32 2.46 8.73
N ASP A 55 2.85 1.27 9.00
CA ASP A 55 3.05 0.81 10.38
C ASP A 55 4.02 1.73 11.12
N LYS A 56 5.01 2.24 10.44
CA LYS A 56 5.97 3.17 11.03
C LYS A 56 5.29 4.41 11.62
N TYR A 57 4.17 4.81 11.05
CA TYR A 57 3.44 5.98 11.48
C TYR A 57 2.17 5.63 12.25
N ASN A 58 2.08 4.40 12.74
CA ASN A 58 0.95 3.91 13.54
C ASN A 58 -0.36 3.97 12.75
N ILE A 59 -0.27 3.68 11.47
CA ILE A 59 -1.43 3.59 10.59
C ILE A 59 -1.57 2.12 10.24
N GLU A 60 -2.60 1.49 10.81
CA GLU A 60 -2.76 0.04 10.77
C GLU A 60 -3.66 -0.41 9.63
N LEU A 61 -3.20 -1.42 8.88
CA LEU A 61 -4.03 -2.03 7.85
C LEU A 61 -5.13 -2.87 8.51
N LYS A 62 -6.38 -2.47 8.32
CA LYS A 62 -7.51 -3.11 8.99
C LYS A 62 -8.33 -4.01 8.09
N SER A 63 -8.44 -3.68 6.80
CA SER A 63 -9.12 -4.59 5.88
C SER A 63 -8.48 -4.52 4.52
N LEU A 64 -8.60 -5.63 3.79
CA LEU A 64 -7.93 -5.78 2.50
C LEU A 64 -8.85 -6.57 1.58
N GLN A 65 -9.00 -6.09 0.36
CA GLN A 65 -9.77 -6.78 -0.65
C GLN A 65 -9.00 -6.77 -1.95
N PHE A 66 -8.80 -7.96 -2.53
CA PHE A 66 -8.14 -8.05 -3.83
C PHE A 66 -9.19 -7.96 -4.93
N ILE A 67 -8.80 -7.30 -6.01
CA ILE A 67 -9.66 -7.08 -7.17
C ILE A 67 -9.00 -7.75 -8.37
N THR A 68 -9.76 -8.53 -9.10
CA THR A 68 -9.24 -9.26 -10.25
C THR A 68 -10.13 -9.06 -11.47
N ASN A 69 -9.54 -9.19 -12.66
CA ASN A 69 -10.30 -9.25 -13.90
C ASN A 69 -10.89 -10.64 -14.06
N THR A 70 -11.99 -10.72 -14.81
CA THR A 70 -12.67 -11.99 -15.04
C THR A 70 -11.74 -13.05 -15.62
N ASN A 71 -10.81 -12.64 -16.48
CA ASN A 71 -9.93 -13.57 -17.19
C ASN A 71 -8.58 -13.76 -16.51
N ASN A 72 -8.32 -13.06 -15.44
CA ASN A 72 -7.05 -13.17 -14.72
C ASN A 72 -7.24 -13.91 -13.42
N LYS A 73 -6.32 -14.82 -13.13
CA LYS A 73 -6.35 -15.55 -11.85
C LYS A 73 -5.65 -14.79 -10.75
N GLN A 74 -4.78 -13.85 -11.13
CA GLN A 74 -4.06 -13.06 -10.14
C GLN A 74 -4.72 -11.72 -9.96
N PRO A 75 -4.70 -11.18 -8.72
CA PRO A 75 -5.26 -9.87 -8.48
C PRO A 75 -4.54 -8.79 -9.27
N SER A 76 -5.29 -7.86 -9.82
CA SER A 76 -4.72 -6.73 -10.54
C SER A 76 -4.57 -5.50 -9.64
N LEU A 77 -5.42 -5.41 -8.61
CA LEU A 77 -5.40 -4.30 -7.65
C LEU A 77 -5.77 -4.80 -6.26
N PHE A 78 -5.51 -3.99 -5.27
CA PHE A 78 -6.07 -4.21 -3.94
C PHE A 78 -6.72 -2.93 -3.45
N LEU A 79 -7.73 -3.10 -2.60
CA LEU A 79 -8.36 -2.01 -1.88
C LEU A 79 -8.09 -2.25 -0.40
N ALA A 80 -7.48 -1.29 0.25
CA ALA A 80 -7.09 -1.43 1.64
C ALA A 80 -7.66 -0.31 2.49
N LYS A 81 -8.14 -0.66 3.67
CA LYS A 81 -8.56 0.32 4.65
C LYS A 81 -7.55 0.34 5.79
N PHE A 82 -7.01 1.52 6.06
CA PHE A 82 -6.08 1.75 7.15
C PHE A 82 -6.74 2.61 8.22
N VAL A 83 -6.36 2.41 9.47
CA VAL A 83 -6.92 3.17 10.58
C VAL A 83 -5.79 3.71 11.43
N LYS A 84 -5.81 5.02 11.70
CA LYS A 84 -4.80 5.64 12.54
C LYS A 84 -4.95 5.13 13.98
N ASN A 85 -3.85 4.62 14.53
CA ASN A 85 -3.80 4.02 15.86
C ASN A 85 -4.77 2.86 16.02
N GLY A 86 -5.01 2.13 14.91
CA GLY A 86 -5.86 0.94 14.96
C GLY A 86 -5.16 -0.23 15.63
N ASN A 87 -5.94 -1.13 16.16
CA ASN A 87 -5.42 -2.35 16.77
C ASN A 87 -5.04 -3.37 15.70
N ARG A 88 -4.06 -4.23 16.03
CA ARG A 88 -3.69 -5.32 15.12
C ARG A 88 -4.87 -6.26 14.92
N PHE A 89 -5.31 -6.38 13.72
CA PHE A 89 -6.29 -7.37 13.30
C PHE A 89 -6.69 -7.05 11.88
N LEU A 90 -6.27 -7.91 10.95
CA LEU A 90 -6.53 -7.69 9.53
C LEU A 90 -7.71 -8.55 9.09
N ASN A 91 -8.68 -7.93 8.47
CA ASN A 91 -9.84 -8.61 7.91
C ASN A 91 -9.70 -8.68 6.39
N ILE A 92 -9.62 -9.89 5.85
CA ILE A 92 -9.51 -10.09 4.40
C ILE A 92 -10.91 -10.32 3.84
N LEU A 93 -11.31 -9.45 2.93
CA LEU A 93 -12.63 -9.54 2.30
C LEU A 93 -12.59 -10.47 1.09
N PRO A 94 -13.74 -10.99 0.66
CA PRO A 94 -13.77 -11.83 -0.53
C PRO A 94 -13.22 -11.11 -1.76
N ILE A 95 -12.59 -11.87 -2.65
CA ILE A 95 -12.03 -11.32 -3.87
C ILE A 95 -13.16 -10.75 -4.72
N LYS A 96 -12.94 -9.55 -5.23
CA LYS A 96 -13.89 -8.87 -6.10
C LYS A 96 -13.48 -9.05 -7.54
N SER A 97 -14.36 -9.60 -8.35
CA SER A 97 -14.11 -9.77 -9.77
C SER A 97 -14.82 -8.67 -10.55
N ILE A 98 -14.10 -8.04 -11.47
CA ILE A 98 -14.68 -7.00 -12.32
C ILE A 98 -14.50 -7.39 -13.77
N ASN A 99 -15.44 -7.01 -14.59
CA ASN A 99 -15.41 -7.29 -16.04
C ASN A 99 -14.74 -6.16 -16.80
#